data_c3a8d8ee12456d02d6dbb35c262ed300
#
_entry.id   c3a8d8ee12456d02d6dbb35c262ed300
#
_cell.length_a   1.000
_cell.length_b   1.000
_cell.length_c   1.000
_cell.angle_alpha   90.00
_cell.angle_beta   90.00
_cell.angle_gamma   90.00
#
_symmetry.space_group_name_H-M   'P 1'
#
loop_
_entity.id
_entity.type
_entity.pdbx_description
1 polymer ?
#
loop_
_entity_poly.entity_id
_entity_poly.type
_entity_poly.pdbx_seq_one_letter_code
_entity_poly.pdbx_strand_id
1 'polypeptide(L)'
;MAFNFYDTHTLLASVQQLPPLHTFLLDRYFPTNAATDIFATNDVLVEYKKGHKKAAPFVAPRKGGITILRDGYEMRRFTPSYIAPKRPLTIDDLRKRGFGEALYPTLTPQQRQGVIMLADLDELRGMNARRKEAMAAQVIF
;
A
#
# COMPACT_ATOMS: atom_id res chain seq x y z
N MET A 1 -22.44 -26.87 -6.01
CA MET A 1 -21.75 -26.22 -4.89
C MET A 1 -22.24 -24.79 -4.83
N ALA A 2 -22.83 -24.35 -3.71
CA ALA A 2 -23.20 -22.95 -3.53
C ALA A 2 -21.92 -22.16 -3.25
N PHE A 3 -21.58 -21.20 -4.12
CA PHE A 3 -20.47 -20.29 -3.89
C PHE A 3 -20.86 -19.34 -2.74
N ASN A 4 -20.13 -19.41 -1.65
CA ASN A 4 -20.31 -18.49 -0.55
C ASN A 4 -19.42 -17.26 -0.80
N PHE A 5 -20.00 -16.18 -1.32
CA PHE A 5 -19.28 -14.93 -1.63
C PHE A 5 -18.71 -14.20 -0.41
N TYR A 6 -19.06 -14.63 0.80
CA TYR A 6 -18.50 -14.07 2.05
C TYR A 6 -17.28 -14.85 2.54
N ASP A 7 -16.87 -15.90 1.85
CA ASP A 7 -15.66 -16.61 2.21
C ASP A 7 -14.42 -15.80 1.81
N THR A 8 -13.53 -15.60 2.77
CA THR A 8 -12.30 -14.82 2.60
C THR A 8 -11.43 -15.36 1.46
N HIS A 9 -11.38 -16.68 1.27
CA HIS A 9 -10.64 -17.31 0.18
C HIS A 9 -11.20 -16.96 -1.19
N THR A 10 -12.51 -16.97 -1.33
CA THR A 10 -13.18 -16.63 -2.60
C THR A 10 -12.98 -15.16 -2.95
N LEU A 11 -13.07 -14.26 -1.95
CA LEU A 11 -12.82 -12.83 -2.13
C LEU A 11 -11.36 -12.56 -2.51
N LEU A 12 -10.41 -13.21 -1.84
CA LEU A 12 -9.00 -13.06 -2.14
C LEU A 12 -8.66 -13.54 -3.55
N ALA A 13 -9.19 -14.71 -3.96
CA ALA A 13 -9.02 -15.22 -5.30
C ALA A 13 -9.59 -14.29 -6.38
N SER A 14 -10.76 -13.67 -6.10
CA SER A 14 -11.37 -12.69 -7.00
C SER A 14 -10.51 -11.42 -7.14
N VAL A 15 -9.93 -10.93 -6.05
CA VAL A 15 -9.02 -9.77 -6.09
C VAL A 15 -7.75 -10.06 -6.89
N GLN A 16 -7.23 -11.29 -6.80
CA GLN A 16 -6.04 -11.71 -7.56
C GLN A 16 -6.28 -11.79 -9.08
N GLN A 17 -7.52 -12.03 -9.51
CA GLN A 17 -7.89 -12.06 -10.92
C GLN A 17 -8.10 -10.67 -11.55
N LEU A 18 -8.22 -9.61 -10.72
CA LEU A 18 -8.36 -8.26 -11.23
C LEU A 18 -7.06 -7.80 -11.92
N PRO A 19 -7.16 -7.08 -13.04
CA PRO A 19 -5.98 -6.61 -13.77
C PRO A 19 -5.12 -5.70 -12.88
N PRO A 20 -3.79 -5.72 -13.05
CA PRO A 20 -2.91 -4.85 -12.28
C PRO A 20 -3.22 -3.37 -12.59
N LEU A 21 -3.27 -2.55 -11.55
CA LEU A 21 -3.39 -1.10 -11.69
C LEU A 21 -1.99 -0.53 -11.90
N HIS A 22 -1.79 0.14 -13.01
CA HIS A 22 -0.54 0.84 -13.28
C HIS A 22 -0.51 2.18 -12.57
N THR A 23 0.57 2.41 -11.82
CA THR A 23 0.86 3.66 -11.12
C THR A 23 2.18 4.20 -11.64
N PHE A 24 2.22 5.48 -12.03
CA PHE A 24 3.43 6.04 -12.65
C PHE A 24 4.54 6.34 -11.65
N LEU A 25 4.21 7.08 -10.60
CA LEU A 25 5.21 7.53 -9.62
C LEU A 25 5.64 6.38 -8.71
N LEU A 26 4.67 5.58 -8.27
CA LEU A 26 4.93 4.46 -7.38
C LEU A 26 5.81 3.42 -8.08
N ASP A 27 5.46 3.00 -9.30
CA ASP A 27 6.19 1.97 -10.04
C ASP A 27 7.59 2.45 -10.46
N ARG A 28 7.75 3.75 -10.73
CA ARG A 28 9.01 4.32 -11.20
C ARG A 28 10.00 4.64 -10.10
N TYR A 29 9.52 5.24 -9.01
CA TYR A 29 10.38 5.81 -7.95
C TYR A 29 10.32 5.06 -6.62
N PHE A 30 9.24 4.32 -6.38
CA PHE A 30 9.02 3.60 -5.13
C PHE A 30 8.59 2.14 -5.38
N PRO A 31 9.38 1.35 -6.14
CA PRO A 31 9.06 -0.05 -6.37
C PRO A 31 9.05 -0.80 -5.04
N THR A 32 7.96 -1.47 -4.72
CA THR A 32 7.81 -2.21 -3.46
C THR A 32 8.44 -3.59 -3.59
N ASN A 33 9.42 -3.90 -2.76
CA ASN A 33 9.99 -5.23 -2.65
C ASN A 33 9.31 -5.97 -1.49
N ALA A 34 8.63 -7.08 -1.80
CA ALA A 34 7.90 -7.86 -0.80
C ALA A 34 8.79 -8.42 0.33
N ALA A 35 10.08 -8.62 0.07
CA ALA A 35 11.00 -9.18 1.06
C ALA A 35 11.51 -8.15 2.08
N THR A 36 11.59 -6.86 1.72
CA THR A 36 12.20 -5.82 2.53
C THR A 36 11.22 -4.75 3.00
N ASP A 37 10.15 -4.51 2.26
CA ASP A 37 9.28 -3.34 2.45
C ASP A 37 7.95 -3.68 3.12
N ILE A 38 7.71 -4.97 3.40
CA ILE A 38 6.52 -5.43 4.13
C ILE A 38 6.90 -5.74 5.56
N PHE A 39 6.36 -4.96 6.49
CA PHE A 39 6.60 -5.10 7.91
C PHE A 39 5.42 -5.78 8.60
N ALA A 40 5.71 -6.71 9.51
CA ALA A 40 4.71 -7.39 10.34
C ALA A 40 4.32 -6.56 11.59
N THR A 41 5.03 -5.45 11.84
CA THR A 41 4.82 -4.57 13.00
C THR A 41 4.12 -3.28 12.58
N ASN A 42 3.33 -2.71 13.49
CA ASN A 42 2.67 -1.42 13.27
C ASN A 42 3.64 -0.23 13.19
N ASP A 43 4.84 -0.40 13.74
CA ASP A 43 5.86 0.64 13.77
C ASP A 43 7.10 0.19 13.04
N VAL A 44 7.67 1.10 12.26
CA VAL A 44 8.93 0.90 11.55
C VAL A 44 10.01 1.72 12.23
N LEU A 45 11.09 1.07 12.62
CA LEU A 45 12.28 1.73 13.18
C LEU A 45 13.23 2.05 12.02
N VAL A 46 13.49 3.34 11.83
CA VAL A 46 14.42 3.82 10.80
C VAL A 46 15.67 4.36 11.48
N GLU A 47 16.78 3.72 11.20
CA GLU A 47 18.10 4.18 11.66
C GLU A 47 18.74 5.04 10.57
N TYR A 48 19.22 6.22 10.95
CA TYR A 48 19.96 7.04 10.03
C TYR A 48 21.20 7.64 10.70
N LYS A 49 22.27 7.70 9.92
CA LYS A 49 23.55 8.26 10.35
C LYS A 49 23.85 9.49 9.49
N LYS A 50 23.97 10.64 10.15
CA LYS A 50 24.50 11.84 9.51
C LYS A 50 26.00 11.70 9.36
N GLY A 51 26.47 11.40 8.16
CA GLY A 51 27.91 11.38 7.88
C GLY A 51 28.43 12.80 7.76
N HIS A 52 29.44 13.13 8.56
CA HIS A 52 30.21 14.37 8.39
C HIS A 52 31.49 14.06 7.60
N LYS A 53 31.63 14.69 6.45
CA LYS A 53 32.88 14.63 5.68
C LYS A 53 33.93 15.50 6.38
N LYS A 54 34.67 14.91 7.31
CA LYS A 54 35.77 15.58 8.04
C LYS A 54 37.06 15.33 7.27
N ALA A 55 37.82 16.38 7.00
CA ALA A 55 39.20 16.24 6.49
C ALA A 55 40.11 15.79 7.63
N ALA A 56 41.08 14.93 7.31
CA ALA A 56 42.11 14.56 8.27
C ALA A 56 42.96 15.78 8.67
N PRO A 57 43.12 16.07 9.96
CA PRO A 57 43.94 17.18 10.40
C PRO A 57 45.44 16.89 10.20
N PHE A 58 46.20 17.92 9.87
CA PHE A 58 47.65 17.81 9.83
C PHE A 58 48.25 17.72 11.21
N VAL A 59 49.20 16.81 11.39
CA VAL A 59 49.90 16.58 12.67
C VAL A 59 51.37 16.80 12.47
N ALA A 60 52.03 17.45 13.41
CA ALA A 60 53.46 17.68 13.35
C ALA A 60 54.25 16.35 13.40
N PRO A 61 55.40 16.23 12.71
CA PRO A 61 56.21 15.03 12.75
C PRO A 61 56.55 14.62 14.21
N ARG A 62 56.50 13.32 14.50
CA ARG A 62 56.80 12.73 15.82
C ARG A 62 55.76 13.04 16.94
N LYS A 63 54.62 13.70 16.63
CA LYS A 63 53.47 13.76 17.55
C LYS A 63 52.53 12.62 17.27
N GLY A 64 51.93 12.07 18.31
CA GLY A 64 50.91 11.02 18.18
C GLY A 64 49.71 11.49 17.38
N GLY A 65 48.97 10.58 16.77
CA GLY A 65 47.76 10.87 16.02
C GLY A 65 46.66 11.52 16.86
N ILE A 66 45.78 12.27 16.22
CA ILE A 66 44.61 12.88 16.86
C ILE A 66 43.48 11.86 16.92
N THR A 67 42.90 11.67 18.09
CA THR A 67 41.72 10.79 18.25
C THR A 67 40.49 11.45 17.64
N ILE A 68 39.89 10.79 16.65
CA ILE A 68 38.65 11.21 16.03
C ILE A 68 37.51 10.35 16.59
N LEU A 69 36.55 10.97 17.26
CA LEU A 69 35.37 10.31 17.76
C LEU A 69 34.48 9.84 16.62
N ARG A 70 33.88 8.66 16.77
CA ARG A 70 32.91 8.13 15.83
C ARG A 70 31.60 8.91 15.91
N ASP A 71 31.03 9.20 14.76
CA ASP A 71 29.71 9.83 14.71
C ASP A 71 28.65 8.80 15.17
N GLY A 72 27.71 9.25 16.00
CA GLY A 72 26.58 8.46 16.44
C GLY A 72 25.55 8.27 15.32
N TYR A 73 24.54 7.47 15.58
CA TYR A 73 23.36 7.31 14.73
C TYR A 73 22.11 7.68 15.52
N GLU A 74 21.07 8.08 14.81
CA GLU A 74 19.74 8.34 15.41
C GLU A 74 18.78 7.24 14.93
N MET A 75 17.95 6.79 15.87
CA MET A 75 16.85 5.87 15.57
C MET A 75 15.54 6.63 15.71
N ARG A 76 14.72 6.59 14.67
CA ARG A 76 13.38 7.19 14.69
C ARG A 76 12.33 6.12 14.47
N ARG A 77 11.28 6.20 15.27
CA ARG A 77 10.08 5.37 15.12
C ARG A 77 9.11 6.09 14.20
N PHE A 78 8.64 5.40 13.19
CA PHE A 78 7.63 5.86 12.27
C PHE A 78 6.42 4.94 12.32
N THR A 79 5.24 5.50 12.56
CA THR A 79 3.97 4.77 12.53
C THR A 79 3.24 5.11 11.22
N PRO A 80 3.13 4.17 10.26
CA PRO A 80 2.46 4.41 9.00
C PRO A 80 0.98 4.71 9.18
N SER A 81 0.43 5.56 8.32
CA SER A 81 -1.01 5.82 8.28
C SER A 81 -1.77 4.62 7.73
N TYR A 82 -2.90 4.30 8.34
CA TYR A 82 -3.76 3.19 7.95
C TYR A 82 -4.79 3.61 6.90
N ILE A 83 -4.94 2.81 5.83
CA ILE A 83 -5.92 3.01 4.76
C ILE A 83 -6.84 1.81 4.74
N ALA A 84 -8.12 1.99 5.10
CA ALA A 84 -9.10 0.91 5.15
C ALA A 84 -10.46 1.37 4.61
N PRO A 85 -10.58 1.57 3.28
CA PRO A 85 -11.88 1.86 2.69
C PRO A 85 -12.77 0.62 2.76
N LYS A 86 -14.05 0.82 3.12
CA LYS A 86 -15.06 -0.24 3.12
C LYS A 86 -16.33 0.25 2.46
N ARG A 87 -17.05 -0.65 1.80
CA ARG A 87 -18.35 -0.39 1.23
C ARG A 87 -19.34 -1.42 1.76
N PRO A 88 -20.35 -1.00 2.51
CA PRO A 88 -21.39 -1.91 2.98
C PRO A 88 -22.30 -2.30 1.81
N LEU A 89 -22.63 -3.57 1.69
CA LEU A 89 -23.63 -4.07 0.74
C LEU A 89 -24.93 -4.31 1.51
N THR A 90 -26.01 -3.64 1.10
CA THR A 90 -27.31 -3.78 1.73
C THR A 90 -28.25 -4.66 0.91
N ILE A 91 -29.29 -5.22 1.55
CA ILE A 91 -30.31 -6.01 0.86
C ILE A 91 -31.06 -5.15 -0.16
N ASP A 92 -31.22 -3.87 0.10
CA ASP A 92 -31.88 -2.94 -0.81
C ASP A 92 -31.09 -2.71 -2.09
N ASP A 93 -29.76 -2.74 -2.02
CA ASP A 93 -28.89 -2.64 -3.19
C ASP A 93 -29.04 -3.87 -4.11
N LEU A 94 -29.27 -5.05 -3.51
CA LEU A 94 -29.53 -6.27 -4.28
C LEU A 94 -30.92 -6.28 -4.94
N ARG A 95 -31.88 -5.54 -4.40
CA ARG A 95 -33.24 -5.45 -4.94
C ARG A 95 -33.37 -4.38 -6.02
N LYS A 96 -32.53 -3.35 -5.96
CA LYS A 96 -32.50 -2.28 -6.97
C LYS A 96 -31.81 -2.75 -8.25
N ARG A 97 -32.28 -2.27 -9.37
CA ARG A 97 -31.65 -2.50 -10.67
C ARG A 97 -30.27 -1.82 -10.70
N GLY A 98 -29.24 -2.55 -11.11
CA GLY A 98 -27.92 -2.02 -11.30
C GLY A 98 -27.80 -1.14 -12.57
N PHE A 99 -26.79 -0.28 -12.61
CA PHE A 99 -26.48 0.51 -13.82
C PHE A 99 -26.06 -0.44 -14.96
N GLY A 100 -26.64 -0.25 -16.15
CA GLY A 100 -26.34 -1.10 -17.31
C GLY A 100 -27.11 -2.43 -17.36
N GLU A 101 -27.91 -2.75 -16.36
CA GLU A 101 -28.74 -3.95 -16.37
C GLU A 101 -29.96 -3.77 -17.30
N ALA A 102 -30.34 -4.83 -18.03
CA ALA A 102 -31.49 -4.81 -18.93
C ALA A 102 -32.79 -4.47 -18.19
N LEU A 103 -33.78 -3.93 -18.91
CA LEU A 103 -35.07 -3.50 -18.33
C LEU A 103 -35.79 -4.67 -17.62
N TYR A 104 -35.63 -5.89 -18.16
CA TYR A 104 -36.12 -7.13 -17.59
C TYR A 104 -34.90 -7.94 -17.11
N PRO A 105 -34.52 -7.81 -15.82
CA PRO A 105 -33.34 -8.50 -15.30
C PRO A 105 -33.58 -10.01 -15.28
N THR A 106 -32.68 -10.73 -15.93
CA THR A 106 -32.64 -12.20 -15.90
C THR A 106 -31.72 -12.73 -14.79
N LEU A 107 -30.98 -11.82 -14.12
CA LEU A 107 -30.02 -12.18 -13.07
C LEU A 107 -30.74 -12.54 -11.77
N THR A 108 -30.34 -13.65 -11.17
CA THR A 108 -30.76 -14.00 -9.83
C THR A 108 -30.12 -13.04 -8.80
N PRO A 109 -30.72 -12.85 -7.62
CA PRO A 109 -30.13 -12.00 -6.56
C PRO A 109 -28.71 -12.37 -6.19
N GLN A 110 -28.37 -13.67 -6.22
CA GLN A 110 -27.03 -14.18 -5.96
C GLN A 110 -26.02 -13.78 -7.04
N GLN A 111 -26.43 -13.87 -8.31
CA GLN A 111 -25.56 -13.44 -9.42
C GLN A 111 -25.33 -11.93 -9.38
N ARG A 112 -26.38 -11.14 -9.08
CA ARG A 112 -26.26 -9.70 -8.91
C ARG A 112 -25.32 -9.33 -7.76
N GLN A 113 -25.39 -10.03 -6.64
CA GLN A 113 -24.47 -9.87 -5.53
C GLN A 113 -23.02 -10.06 -5.96
N GLY A 114 -22.72 -11.11 -6.75
CA GLY A 114 -21.37 -11.35 -7.27
C GLY A 114 -20.85 -10.20 -8.14
N VAL A 115 -21.70 -9.71 -9.05
CA VAL A 115 -21.33 -8.58 -9.94
C VAL A 115 -21.06 -7.30 -9.15
N ILE A 116 -21.93 -6.94 -8.21
CA ILE A 116 -21.76 -5.75 -7.38
C ILE A 116 -20.48 -5.86 -6.54
N MET A 117 -20.27 -7.02 -5.92
CA MET A 117 -19.10 -7.25 -5.07
C MET A 117 -17.78 -7.15 -5.85
N LEU A 118 -17.71 -7.69 -7.06
CA LEU A 118 -16.53 -7.56 -7.93
C LEU A 118 -16.28 -6.11 -8.33
N ALA A 119 -17.32 -5.36 -8.69
CA ALA A 119 -17.20 -3.96 -9.02
C ALA A 119 -16.74 -3.12 -7.82
N ASP A 120 -17.28 -3.40 -6.63
CA ASP A 120 -16.89 -2.73 -5.40
C ASP A 120 -15.44 -3.03 -5.01
N LEU A 121 -14.98 -4.26 -5.16
CA LEU A 121 -13.59 -4.66 -4.90
C LEU A 121 -12.61 -3.95 -5.85
N ASP A 122 -12.95 -3.86 -7.13
CA ASP A 122 -12.12 -3.15 -8.11
C ASP A 122 -12.03 -1.65 -7.78
N GLU A 123 -13.14 -1.03 -7.43
CA GLU A 123 -13.17 0.37 -7.05
C GLU A 123 -12.39 0.65 -5.75
N LEU A 124 -12.54 -0.18 -4.71
CA LEU A 124 -11.79 -0.06 -3.46
C LEU A 124 -10.28 -0.23 -3.68
N ARG A 125 -9.90 -1.17 -4.55
CA ARG A 125 -8.50 -1.34 -4.97
C ARG A 125 -7.98 -0.12 -5.70
N GLY A 126 -8.79 0.46 -6.61
CA GLY A 126 -8.47 1.70 -7.31
C GLY A 126 -8.30 2.89 -6.36
N MET A 127 -9.14 3.00 -5.33
CA MET A 127 -9.00 4.03 -4.29
C MET A 127 -7.66 3.90 -3.54
N ASN A 128 -7.29 2.69 -3.16
CA ASN A 128 -6.01 2.43 -2.48
C ASN A 128 -4.82 2.77 -3.38
N ALA A 129 -4.85 2.40 -4.65
CA ALA A 129 -3.78 2.71 -5.61
C ALA A 129 -3.64 4.23 -5.81
N ARG A 130 -4.75 4.94 -6.02
CA ARG A 130 -4.75 6.41 -6.14
C ARG A 130 -4.21 7.10 -4.88
N ARG A 131 -4.54 6.59 -3.69
CA ARG A 131 -4.01 7.15 -2.44
C ARG A 131 -2.50 6.96 -2.33
N LYS A 132 -2.00 5.77 -2.65
CA LYS A 132 -0.55 5.50 -2.67
C LYS A 132 0.18 6.38 -3.67
N GLU A 133 -0.39 6.57 -4.86
CA GLU A 133 0.18 7.45 -5.89
C GLU A 133 0.20 8.92 -5.44
N ALA A 134 -0.86 9.39 -4.79
CA ALA A 134 -0.89 10.73 -4.20
C ALA A 134 0.15 10.91 -3.10
N MET A 135 0.39 9.89 -2.26
CA MET A 135 1.46 9.92 -1.26
C MET A 135 2.85 9.95 -1.91
N ALA A 136 3.06 9.20 -2.98
CA ALA A 136 4.31 9.24 -3.75
C ALA A 136 4.55 10.63 -4.35
N ALA A 137 3.51 11.27 -4.88
CA ALA A 137 3.58 12.65 -5.37
C ALA A 137 3.96 13.65 -4.27
N GLN A 138 3.36 13.53 -3.08
CA GLN A 138 3.66 14.41 -1.93
C GLN A 138 5.11 14.29 -1.43
N VAL A 139 5.77 13.17 -1.67
CA VAL A 139 7.18 12.98 -1.28
C VAL A 139 8.12 13.59 -2.32
N ILE A 140 7.73 13.62 -3.60
CA ILE A 140 8.56 14.12 -4.71
C ILE A 140 8.45 15.64 -4.85
N PHE A 141 7.26 16.20 -4.64
CA PHE A 141 6.93 17.61 -4.84
C PHE A 141 6.64 18.31 -3.53
#